data_58746446b2218c5326a6ec0623793d94
#
_entry.id   58746446b2218c5326a6ec0623793d94
#
_cell.length_a   1.000
_cell.length_b   1.000
_cell.length_c   1.000
_cell.angle_alpha   90.00
_cell.angle_beta   90.00
_cell.angle_gamma   90.00
#
_symmetry.space_group_name_H-M   'P 1'
#
loop_
_entity.id
_entity.type
_entity.pdbx_description
1 polymer ?
#
loop_
_entity_poly.entity_id
_entity_poly.type
_entity_poly.pdbx_seq_one_letter_code
_entity_poly.pdbx_strand_id
1 'polypeptide(L)'
;CTVRTGRVFQLKKFAELMGKEWSYEYSRAMAYQGGAYGDGIASREKPVRAFAAPLPKGDGAEPRVMVVVEFEKYVFATTHLDHVSSLAQAGQVDEINKVIEREFGGSKKPVFLGGDFNARPDSPTISKLKTDWTILTPHGASDFTHSSQAPDKCIDYILLWNGNGAKCEVVGTKIMLDFNKGDIKRASD
;
A
#
# COMPACT_ATOMS: atom_id res chain seq x y z
N CYS A 1 11.78 -7.88 9.76
CA CYS A 1 12.59 -7.86 11.00
C CYS A 1 13.99 -7.30 10.72
N THR A 2 14.15 -6.02 10.97
CA THR A 2 15.41 -5.28 10.77
C THR A 2 15.94 -4.80 12.12
N VAL A 3 17.17 -4.32 12.18
CA VAL A 3 17.70 -3.68 13.41
C VAL A 3 16.83 -2.49 13.80
N ARG A 4 16.37 -1.69 12.83
CA ARG A 4 15.44 -0.56 13.03
C ARG A 4 14.16 -0.96 13.79
N THR A 5 13.67 -2.17 13.59
CA THR A 5 12.45 -2.68 14.25
C THR A 5 12.73 -3.58 15.46
N GLY A 6 13.93 -3.49 16.03
CA GLY A 6 14.34 -4.35 17.14
C GLY A 6 14.35 -5.85 16.78
N ARG A 7 14.55 -6.19 15.50
CA ARG A 7 14.48 -7.54 14.93
C ARG A 7 13.10 -8.19 15.03
N VAL A 8 12.06 -7.41 15.32
CA VAL A 8 10.68 -7.89 15.31
C VAL A 8 10.15 -7.95 13.88
N PHE A 9 9.49 -9.03 13.51
CA PHE A 9 8.70 -9.09 12.30
C PHE A 9 7.33 -8.44 12.57
N GLN A 10 7.25 -7.14 12.28
CA GLN A 10 6.14 -6.27 12.68
C GLN A 10 4.78 -6.80 12.22
N LEU A 11 4.65 -7.20 10.95
CA LEU A 11 3.38 -7.67 10.40
C LEU A 11 2.88 -8.95 11.09
N LYS A 12 3.79 -9.92 11.34
CA LYS A 12 3.46 -11.12 12.10
C LYS A 12 3.00 -10.76 13.51
N LYS A 13 3.79 -9.88 14.17
CA LYS A 13 3.44 -9.44 15.53
C LYS A 13 2.12 -8.69 15.58
N PHE A 14 1.83 -7.87 14.57
CA PHE A 14 0.53 -7.20 14.43
C PHE A 14 -0.61 -8.22 14.31
N ALA A 15 -0.51 -9.20 13.41
CA ALA A 15 -1.54 -10.23 13.24
C ALA A 15 -1.76 -11.03 14.53
N GLU A 16 -0.69 -11.42 15.25
CA GLU A 16 -0.78 -12.09 16.54
C GLU A 16 -1.52 -11.26 17.60
N LEU A 17 -1.28 -9.95 17.66
CA LEU A 17 -1.93 -9.04 18.60
C LEU A 17 -3.41 -8.78 18.26
N MET A 18 -3.76 -8.87 16.97
CA MET A 18 -5.13 -8.70 16.51
C MET A 18 -6.03 -9.91 16.80
N GLY A 19 -5.45 -11.10 17.00
CA GLY A 19 -6.18 -12.30 17.37
C GLY A 19 -5.92 -13.49 16.46
N LYS A 20 -6.36 -14.66 16.88
CA LYS A 20 -6.08 -15.95 16.21
C LYS A 20 -6.70 -16.06 14.81
N GLU A 21 -7.73 -15.28 14.53
CA GLU A 21 -8.41 -15.23 13.24
C GLU A 21 -7.66 -14.39 12.19
N TRP A 22 -6.60 -13.65 12.60
CA TRP A 22 -5.81 -12.85 11.69
C TRP A 22 -4.67 -13.65 11.09
N SER A 23 -4.51 -13.51 9.78
CA SER A 23 -3.39 -14.00 8.99
C SER A 23 -2.67 -12.84 8.31
N TYR A 24 -1.53 -13.10 7.68
CA TYR A 24 -0.81 -12.09 6.92
C TYR A 24 -0.11 -12.69 5.71
N GLU A 25 0.01 -11.89 4.67
CA GLU A 25 0.83 -12.14 3.49
C GLU A 25 1.91 -11.07 3.41
N TYR A 26 3.14 -11.48 3.14
CA TYR A 26 4.31 -10.59 3.13
C TYR A 26 5.24 -10.94 1.99
N SER A 27 5.79 -9.92 1.35
CA SER A 27 6.89 -10.10 0.39
C SER A 27 8.04 -9.16 0.69
N ARG A 28 9.25 -9.71 0.59
CA ARG A 28 10.48 -8.96 0.75
C ARG A 28 10.82 -8.22 -0.54
N ALA A 29 10.95 -6.91 -0.48
CA ALA A 29 11.52 -6.10 -1.56
C ALA A 29 13.05 -6.18 -1.56
N MET A 30 13.68 -6.09 -0.36
CA MET A 30 15.14 -6.12 -0.24
C MET A 30 15.61 -6.64 1.12
N ALA A 31 16.89 -6.98 1.20
CA ALA A 31 17.58 -7.15 2.47
C ALA A 31 17.92 -5.77 3.05
N TYR A 32 17.68 -5.57 4.34
CA TYR A 32 17.94 -4.30 5.00
C TYR A 32 18.32 -4.53 6.47
N GLN A 33 19.43 -3.94 6.92
CA GLN A 33 19.91 -3.99 8.30
C GLN A 33 19.85 -5.39 8.94
N GLY A 34 20.34 -6.39 8.22
CA GLY A 34 20.37 -7.79 8.68
C GLY A 34 19.02 -8.49 8.74
N GLY A 35 18.01 -7.93 8.11
CA GLY A 35 16.67 -8.49 8.01
C GLY A 35 16.03 -8.29 6.64
N ALA A 36 14.71 -8.31 6.59
CA ALA A 36 13.91 -8.11 5.39
C ALA A 36 13.08 -6.84 5.48
N TYR A 37 13.09 -6.05 4.42
CA TYR A 37 12.25 -4.89 4.20
C TYR A 37 11.33 -5.17 3.01
N GLY A 38 10.05 -4.83 3.14
CA GLY A 38 9.03 -5.08 2.11
C GLY A 38 7.64 -4.79 2.63
N ASP A 39 6.66 -5.17 1.85
CA ASP A 39 5.26 -4.86 2.08
C ASP A 39 4.44 -6.09 2.45
N GLY A 40 3.27 -5.89 3.04
CA GLY A 40 2.38 -6.99 3.36
C GLY A 40 1.01 -6.54 3.83
N ILE A 41 0.10 -7.50 3.85
CA ILE A 41 -1.31 -7.33 4.19
C ILE A 41 -1.64 -8.27 5.33
N ALA A 42 -2.22 -7.74 6.40
CA ALA A 42 -2.84 -8.54 7.46
C ALA A 42 -4.36 -8.52 7.27
N SER A 43 -4.99 -9.68 7.39
CA SER A 43 -6.43 -9.83 7.21
C SER A 43 -7.03 -10.84 8.18
N ARG A 44 -8.26 -10.58 8.59
CA ARG A 44 -9.11 -11.56 9.27
C ARG A 44 -9.84 -12.47 8.29
N GLU A 45 -10.05 -11.99 7.06
CA GLU A 45 -10.65 -12.79 6.00
C GLU A 45 -9.60 -13.72 5.37
N LYS A 46 -9.97 -14.98 5.15
CA LYS A 46 -9.07 -15.97 4.56
C LYS A 46 -8.83 -15.66 3.08
N PRO A 47 -7.56 -15.54 2.64
CA PRO A 47 -7.23 -15.39 1.24
C PRO A 47 -7.65 -16.59 0.39
N VAL A 48 -8.14 -16.33 -0.82
CA VAL A 48 -8.29 -17.34 -1.89
C VAL A 48 -6.93 -17.59 -2.54
N ARG A 49 -6.19 -16.51 -2.80
CA ARG A 49 -4.87 -16.53 -3.40
C ARG A 49 -4.06 -15.32 -2.93
N ALA A 50 -2.75 -15.47 -2.83
CA ALA A 50 -1.83 -14.36 -2.63
C ALA A 50 -0.60 -14.53 -3.52
N PHE A 51 -0.05 -13.42 -3.98
CA PHE A 51 1.20 -13.38 -4.74
C PHE A 51 1.87 -12.01 -4.60
N ALA A 52 3.11 -11.91 -5.07
CA ALA A 52 3.84 -10.67 -5.11
C ALA A 52 4.44 -10.44 -6.50
N ALA A 53 4.54 -9.17 -6.88
CA ALA A 53 5.18 -8.72 -8.10
C ALA A 53 6.31 -7.74 -7.77
N PRO A 54 7.57 -8.03 -8.12
CA PRO A 54 8.64 -7.06 -8.04
C PRO A 54 8.34 -5.88 -8.94
N LEU A 55 8.58 -4.68 -8.45
CA LEU A 55 8.44 -3.46 -9.22
C LEU A 55 9.80 -3.00 -9.76
N PRO A 56 9.85 -2.41 -10.96
CA PRO A 56 11.11 -1.97 -11.55
C PRO A 56 11.75 -0.89 -10.66
N LYS A 57 13.03 -1.06 -10.37
CA LYS A 57 13.79 -0.06 -9.62
C LYS A 57 14.07 1.18 -10.49
N GLY A 58 14.37 0.96 -11.77
CA GLY A 58 14.79 2.06 -12.65
C GLY A 58 16.00 2.82 -12.05
N ASP A 59 15.91 4.14 -12.05
CA ASP A 59 16.82 5.06 -11.40
C ASP A 59 16.47 5.37 -9.93
N GLY A 60 15.51 4.64 -9.35
CA GLY A 60 15.09 4.79 -7.98
C GLY A 60 16.13 4.31 -6.96
N ALA A 61 15.88 4.65 -5.69
CA ALA A 61 16.81 4.35 -4.60
C ALA A 61 16.79 2.87 -4.21
N GLU A 62 15.61 2.27 -4.12
CA GLU A 62 15.40 0.96 -3.49
C GLU A 62 14.56 0.02 -4.36
N PRO A 63 14.80 -1.31 -4.31
CA PRO A 63 13.85 -2.28 -4.82
C PRO A 63 12.49 -2.15 -4.14
N ARG A 64 11.41 -2.25 -4.91
CA ARG A 64 10.03 -2.19 -4.44
C ARG A 64 9.27 -3.44 -4.85
N VAL A 65 8.17 -3.72 -4.16
CA VAL A 65 7.32 -4.87 -4.42
C VAL A 65 5.85 -4.48 -4.26
N MET A 66 4.98 -5.09 -5.04
CA MET A 66 3.55 -5.09 -4.80
C MET A 66 3.15 -6.45 -4.23
N VAL A 67 2.41 -6.47 -3.14
CA VAL A 67 1.78 -7.67 -2.58
C VAL A 67 0.30 -7.63 -2.92
N VAL A 68 -0.22 -8.74 -3.45
CA VAL A 68 -1.62 -8.86 -3.88
C VAL A 68 -2.26 -10.01 -3.15
N VAL A 69 -3.42 -9.76 -2.57
CA VAL A 69 -4.25 -10.76 -1.88
C VAL A 69 -5.64 -10.73 -2.49
N GLU A 70 -6.03 -11.87 -3.04
CA GLU A 70 -7.38 -12.08 -3.57
C GLU A 70 -8.25 -12.72 -2.49
N PHE A 71 -9.35 -12.07 -2.16
CA PHE A 71 -10.40 -12.59 -1.31
C PHE A 71 -11.59 -13.07 -2.14
N GLU A 72 -12.61 -13.64 -1.50
CA GLU A 72 -13.79 -14.15 -2.18
C GLU A 72 -14.51 -13.07 -3.01
N LYS A 73 -14.63 -11.86 -2.48
CA LYS A 73 -15.43 -10.78 -3.06
C LYS A 73 -14.64 -9.63 -3.66
N TYR A 74 -13.36 -9.50 -3.35
CA TYR A 74 -12.51 -8.39 -3.78
C TYR A 74 -11.04 -8.79 -3.83
N VAL A 75 -10.22 -7.91 -4.37
CA VAL A 75 -8.76 -8.00 -4.35
C VAL A 75 -8.22 -6.79 -3.62
N PHE A 76 -7.22 -6.99 -2.77
CA PHE A 76 -6.48 -5.90 -2.16
C PHE A 76 -4.99 -6.05 -2.47
N ALA A 77 -4.40 -5.00 -3.03
CA ALA A 77 -2.97 -4.89 -3.27
C ALA A 77 -2.35 -3.81 -2.38
N THR A 78 -1.09 -3.98 -2.02
CA THR A 78 -0.32 -2.93 -1.32
C THR A 78 1.05 -2.78 -1.92
N THR A 79 1.58 -1.56 -1.86
CA THR A 79 2.92 -1.21 -2.32
C THR A 79 3.47 -0.01 -1.57
N HIS A 80 4.78 0.17 -1.65
CA HIS A 80 5.49 1.36 -1.23
C HIS A 80 6.36 1.82 -2.40
N LEU A 81 5.98 2.91 -3.09
CA LEU A 81 6.70 3.37 -4.28
C LEU A 81 8.04 4.02 -3.91
N ASP A 82 8.89 4.21 -4.91
CA ASP A 82 10.18 4.86 -4.71
C ASP A 82 10.03 6.27 -4.14
N HIS A 83 10.94 6.67 -3.25
CA HIS A 83 10.87 7.95 -2.54
C HIS A 83 11.78 9.04 -3.12
N VAL A 84 12.54 8.73 -4.18
CA VAL A 84 13.56 9.63 -4.74
C VAL A 84 13.23 10.03 -6.16
N SER A 85 12.78 9.08 -7.00
CA SER A 85 12.62 9.29 -8.44
C SER A 85 11.16 9.17 -8.88
N SER A 86 10.62 10.26 -9.42
CA SER A 86 9.29 10.24 -10.07
C SER A 86 9.27 9.40 -11.35
N LEU A 87 10.42 9.26 -12.03
CA LEU A 87 10.54 8.39 -13.20
C LEU A 87 10.48 6.91 -12.79
N ALA A 88 11.16 6.53 -11.69
CA ALA A 88 11.03 5.20 -11.13
C ALA A 88 9.58 4.92 -10.68
N GLN A 89 8.93 5.87 -10.00
CA GLN A 89 7.51 5.77 -9.63
C GLN A 89 6.62 5.54 -10.85
N ALA A 90 6.85 6.27 -11.95
CA ALA A 90 6.08 6.09 -13.19
C ALA A 90 6.22 4.68 -13.76
N GLY A 91 7.43 4.13 -13.80
CA GLY A 91 7.67 2.75 -14.22
C GLY A 91 7.05 1.71 -13.28
N GLN A 92 7.04 1.99 -11.98
CA GLN A 92 6.38 1.15 -10.98
C GLN A 92 4.86 1.15 -11.18
N VAL A 93 4.24 2.30 -11.45
CA VAL A 93 2.80 2.39 -11.79
C VAL A 93 2.49 1.61 -13.05
N ASP A 94 3.32 1.69 -14.09
CA ASP A 94 3.12 0.90 -15.32
C ASP A 94 3.14 -0.60 -15.06
N GLU A 95 4.07 -1.08 -14.24
CA GLU A 95 4.13 -2.50 -13.89
C GLU A 95 2.94 -2.93 -13.02
N ILE A 96 2.52 -2.10 -12.07
CA ILE A 96 1.31 -2.34 -11.28
C ILE A 96 0.10 -2.51 -12.20
N ASN A 97 -0.13 -1.57 -13.12
CA ASN A 97 -1.25 -1.62 -14.06
C ASN A 97 -1.21 -2.88 -14.92
N LYS A 98 -0.04 -3.20 -15.47
CA LYS A 98 0.18 -4.41 -16.29
C LYS A 98 -0.13 -5.71 -15.53
N VAL A 99 0.33 -5.81 -14.28
CA VAL A 99 0.08 -6.99 -13.44
C VAL A 99 -1.40 -7.10 -13.10
N ILE A 100 -2.03 -6.01 -12.67
CA ILE A 100 -3.45 -5.99 -12.30
C ILE A 100 -4.33 -6.31 -13.51
N GLU A 101 -4.06 -5.73 -14.67
CA GLU A 101 -4.80 -6.03 -15.90
C GLU A 101 -4.65 -7.50 -16.29
N ARG A 102 -3.44 -8.04 -16.28
CA ARG A 102 -3.18 -9.45 -16.61
C ARG A 102 -3.93 -10.42 -15.70
N GLU A 103 -3.93 -10.14 -14.38
CA GLU A 103 -4.48 -11.05 -13.37
C GLU A 103 -6.00 -10.89 -13.18
N PHE A 104 -6.53 -9.69 -13.37
CA PHE A 104 -7.90 -9.33 -12.99
C PHE A 104 -8.71 -8.62 -14.06
N GLY A 105 -8.18 -8.39 -15.27
CA GLY A 105 -8.89 -7.75 -16.38
C GLY A 105 -10.19 -8.45 -16.76
N GLY A 106 -10.22 -9.79 -16.67
CA GLY A 106 -11.42 -10.60 -16.87
C GLY A 106 -12.30 -10.80 -15.62
N SER A 107 -11.90 -10.27 -14.47
CA SER A 107 -12.61 -10.43 -13.20
C SER A 107 -13.70 -9.38 -13.03
N LYS A 108 -14.73 -9.69 -12.23
CA LYS A 108 -15.73 -8.72 -11.77
C LYS A 108 -15.50 -8.24 -10.34
N LYS A 109 -14.47 -8.76 -9.68
CA LYS A 109 -14.12 -8.35 -8.32
C LYS A 109 -13.53 -6.94 -8.33
N PRO A 110 -13.94 -6.05 -7.42
CA PRO A 110 -13.25 -4.78 -7.25
C PRO A 110 -11.80 -5.03 -6.80
N VAL A 111 -10.87 -4.28 -7.38
CA VAL A 111 -9.45 -4.33 -7.06
C VAL A 111 -9.06 -3.03 -6.39
N PHE A 112 -8.58 -3.12 -5.16
CA PHE A 112 -8.07 -1.99 -4.39
C PHE A 112 -6.54 -2.01 -4.36
N LEU A 113 -5.94 -0.83 -4.38
CA LEU A 113 -4.51 -0.63 -4.18
C LEU A 113 -4.31 0.39 -3.06
N GLY A 114 -3.58 0.02 -2.01
CA GLY A 114 -3.27 0.92 -0.91
C GLY A 114 -1.77 0.97 -0.61
N GLY A 115 -1.32 2.02 0.05
CA GLY A 115 0.07 2.13 0.50
C GLY A 115 0.62 3.55 0.52
N ASP A 116 1.93 3.65 0.77
CA ASP A 116 2.71 4.87 0.67
C ASP A 116 3.22 5.03 -0.78
N PHE A 117 2.71 6.03 -1.47
CA PHE A 117 3.09 6.30 -2.86
C PHE A 117 4.26 7.27 -2.97
N ASN A 118 4.73 7.84 -1.86
CA ASN A 118 5.77 8.88 -1.83
C ASN A 118 5.51 10.02 -2.84
N ALA A 119 4.26 10.30 -3.12
CA ALA A 119 3.81 11.20 -4.17
C ALA A 119 2.67 12.09 -3.68
N ARG A 120 2.80 13.39 -3.81
CA ARG A 120 1.75 14.36 -3.44
C ARG A 120 0.60 14.35 -4.45
N PRO A 121 -0.61 14.81 -4.07
CA PRO A 121 -1.81 14.77 -4.91
C PRO A 121 -1.67 15.45 -6.28
N ASP A 122 -0.80 16.45 -6.39
CA ASP A 122 -0.50 17.24 -7.59
C ASP A 122 0.68 16.70 -8.40
N SER A 123 1.29 15.59 -7.98
CA SER A 123 2.45 15.01 -8.63
C SER A 123 2.11 14.31 -9.96
N PRO A 124 3.10 14.19 -10.86
CA PRO A 124 2.95 13.40 -12.09
C PRO A 124 2.55 11.94 -11.83
N THR A 125 3.05 11.33 -10.75
CA THR A 125 2.75 9.96 -10.35
C THR A 125 1.26 9.79 -10.02
N ILE A 126 0.69 10.69 -9.24
CA ILE A 126 -0.75 10.65 -8.91
C ILE A 126 -1.60 11.00 -10.12
N SER A 127 -1.15 11.91 -10.97
CA SER A 127 -1.83 12.20 -12.25
C SER A 127 -1.86 10.96 -13.16
N LYS A 128 -0.76 10.21 -13.24
CA LYS A 128 -0.68 8.96 -13.98
C LYS A 128 -1.61 7.88 -13.39
N LEU A 129 -1.64 7.70 -12.07
CA LEU A 129 -2.54 6.75 -11.43
C LEU A 129 -4.02 7.04 -11.72
N LYS A 130 -4.42 8.32 -11.76
CA LYS A 130 -5.80 8.73 -12.05
C LYS A 130 -6.30 8.33 -13.44
N THR A 131 -5.45 7.90 -14.36
CA THR A 131 -5.90 7.39 -15.67
C THR A 131 -6.63 6.05 -15.53
N ASP A 132 -6.17 5.19 -14.62
CA ASP A 132 -6.65 3.82 -14.47
C ASP A 132 -7.30 3.54 -13.10
N TRP A 133 -7.14 4.47 -12.15
CA TRP A 133 -7.57 4.33 -10.77
C TRP A 133 -8.39 5.51 -10.27
N THR A 134 -9.39 5.22 -9.44
CA THR A 134 -10.12 6.23 -8.68
C THR A 134 -9.56 6.29 -7.26
N ILE A 135 -9.12 7.48 -6.80
CA ILE A 135 -8.65 7.67 -5.43
C ILE A 135 -9.85 7.72 -4.49
N LEU A 136 -9.88 6.87 -3.49
CA LEU A 136 -10.98 6.74 -2.52
C LEU A 136 -10.74 7.52 -1.24
N THR A 137 -9.47 7.74 -0.86
CA THR A 137 -9.10 8.48 0.36
C THR A 137 -9.15 9.99 0.14
N PRO A 138 -9.37 10.78 1.20
CA PRO A 138 -9.18 12.23 1.14
C PRO A 138 -7.76 12.56 0.69
N HIS A 139 -7.62 13.53 -0.19
CA HIS A 139 -6.34 13.95 -0.76
C HIS A 139 -6.31 15.44 -1.14
N GLY A 140 -7.02 16.25 -0.36
CA GLY A 140 -6.98 17.69 -0.44
C GLY A 140 -5.73 18.30 0.19
N ALA A 141 -5.67 19.62 0.18
CA ALA A 141 -4.51 20.38 0.65
C ALA A 141 -4.21 20.24 2.17
N SER A 142 -5.18 19.74 2.95
CA SER A 142 -5.06 19.51 4.40
C SER A 142 -5.19 18.05 4.81
N ASP A 143 -5.37 17.13 3.86
CA ASP A 143 -5.55 15.70 4.14
C ASP A 143 -4.20 15.00 4.29
N PHE A 144 -3.42 15.42 5.27
CA PHE A 144 -2.06 14.94 5.48
C PHE A 144 -2.04 13.55 6.11
N THR A 145 -1.16 12.69 5.60
CA THR A 145 -0.93 11.31 6.08
C THR A 145 0.47 11.10 6.65
N HIS A 146 1.43 11.95 6.32
CA HIS A 146 2.83 11.91 6.77
C HIS A 146 3.27 13.31 7.23
N SER A 147 4.10 13.48 8.26
CA SER A 147 4.50 12.51 9.26
C SER A 147 3.44 12.41 10.37
N SER A 148 3.45 11.33 11.14
CA SER A 148 2.46 11.12 12.20
C SER A 148 2.55 12.14 13.37
N GLN A 149 3.70 12.79 13.59
CA GLN A 149 3.87 13.80 14.64
C GLN A 149 3.51 15.23 14.21
N ALA A 150 3.80 15.57 12.96
CA ALA A 150 3.54 16.88 12.38
C ALA A 150 3.17 16.69 10.90
N PRO A 151 1.93 16.26 10.62
CA PRO A 151 1.53 15.96 9.25
C PRO A 151 1.62 17.19 8.36
N ASP A 152 2.34 17.08 7.23
CA ASP A 152 2.60 18.17 6.29
C ASP A 152 2.40 17.78 4.82
N LYS A 153 2.11 16.50 4.55
CA LYS A 153 1.90 15.99 3.20
C LYS A 153 0.94 14.78 3.17
N CYS A 154 0.22 14.65 2.06
CA CYS A 154 -0.56 13.48 1.72
C CYS A 154 0.26 12.65 0.73
N ILE A 155 0.63 11.42 1.11
CA ILE A 155 1.40 10.49 0.28
C ILE A 155 0.89 9.05 0.37
N ASP A 156 -0.08 8.78 1.25
CA ASP A 156 -0.71 7.48 1.44
C ASP A 156 -2.13 7.52 0.86
N TYR A 157 -2.47 6.52 0.06
CA TYR A 157 -3.75 6.47 -0.63
C TYR A 157 -4.35 5.07 -0.61
N ILE A 158 -5.67 5.01 -0.80
CA ILE A 158 -6.41 3.82 -1.21
C ILE A 158 -7.12 4.17 -2.52
N LEU A 159 -6.94 3.32 -3.52
CA LEU A 159 -7.47 3.48 -4.86
C LEU A 159 -8.31 2.27 -5.26
N LEU A 160 -9.29 2.50 -6.13
CA LEU A 160 -10.07 1.48 -6.83
C LEU A 160 -9.67 1.45 -8.31
N TRP A 161 -9.37 0.27 -8.82
CA TRP A 161 -9.06 0.08 -10.23
C TRP A 161 -10.32 0.16 -11.11
N ASN A 162 -10.22 0.91 -12.21
CA ASN A 162 -11.36 1.16 -13.11
C ASN A 162 -11.45 0.16 -14.26
N GLY A 163 -10.38 -0.61 -14.54
CA GLY A 163 -10.21 -1.38 -15.78
C GLY A 163 -11.22 -2.50 -15.98
N ASN A 164 -11.72 -3.13 -14.93
CA ASN A 164 -12.74 -4.19 -15.03
C ASN A 164 -14.19 -3.70 -14.83
N GLY A 165 -14.39 -2.39 -14.67
CA GLY A 165 -15.70 -1.78 -14.49
C GLY A 165 -16.39 -2.10 -13.15
N ALA A 166 -15.70 -2.69 -12.19
CA ALA A 166 -16.23 -2.89 -10.84
C ALA A 166 -16.52 -1.54 -10.18
N LYS A 167 -17.61 -1.47 -9.42
CA LYS A 167 -18.03 -0.24 -8.72
C LYS A 167 -18.13 -0.50 -7.24
N CYS A 168 -17.72 0.49 -6.45
CA CYS A 168 -17.88 0.51 -5.00
C CYS A 168 -18.51 1.81 -4.56
N GLU A 169 -19.35 1.75 -3.55
CA GLU A 169 -19.84 2.93 -2.84
C GLU A 169 -18.91 3.19 -1.65
N VAL A 170 -18.37 4.41 -1.57
CA VAL A 170 -17.58 4.85 -0.44
C VAL A 170 -18.52 5.44 0.60
N VAL A 171 -18.81 4.68 1.65
CA VAL A 171 -19.71 5.10 2.74
C VAL A 171 -19.03 6.04 3.75
N GLY A 172 -17.70 6.11 3.73
CA GLY A 172 -16.92 7.02 4.56
C GLY A 172 -15.43 6.76 4.47
N THR A 173 -14.64 7.80 4.72
CA THR A 173 -13.18 7.75 4.79
C THR A 173 -12.70 8.56 5.99
N LYS A 174 -11.62 8.14 6.62
CA LYS A 174 -11.00 8.87 7.74
C LYS A 174 -9.49 8.69 7.72
N ILE A 175 -8.76 9.79 7.87
CA ILE A 175 -7.35 9.77 8.20
C ILE A 175 -7.24 9.70 9.74
N MET A 176 -6.55 8.69 10.25
CA MET A 176 -6.41 8.46 11.67
C MET A 176 -5.25 9.28 12.24
N LEU A 177 -5.53 10.51 12.65
CA LEU A 177 -4.55 11.43 13.24
C LEU A 177 -4.51 11.37 14.78
N ASP A 178 -5.59 10.91 15.41
CA ASP A 178 -5.78 10.94 16.88
C ASP A 178 -5.29 9.65 17.55
N PHE A 179 -4.11 9.18 17.18
CA PHE A 179 -3.58 7.95 17.75
C PHE A 179 -2.67 8.23 18.96
N ASN A 180 -3.23 8.83 20.01
CA ASN A 180 -2.56 9.01 21.29
C ASN A 180 -3.11 8.01 22.29
N LYS A 181 -2.33 7.00 22.65
CA LYS A 181 -2.67 6.07 23.73
C LYS A 181 -1.53 5.97 24.72
N GLY A 182 -1.69 6.64 25.88
CA GLY A 182 -0.65 6.72 26.90
C GLY A 182 0.62 7.40 26.39
N ASP A 183 1.76 6.75 26.58
CA ASP A 183 3.07 7.28 26.14
C ASP A 183 3.36 7.08 24.65
N ILE A 184 2.48 6.41 23.91
CA ILE A 184 2.60 6.22 22.47
C ILE A 184 2.18 7.52 21.78
N LYS A 185 3.18 8.33 21.44
CA LYS A 185 2.99 9.61 20.72
C LYS A 185 3.02 9.45 19.20
N ARG A 186 3.23 8.22 18.72
CA ARG A 186 3.51 7.95 17.30
C ARG A 186 3.07 6.53 16.92
N ALA A 187 2.10 6.42 16.04
CA ALA A 187 1.64 5.13 15.53
C ALA A 187 2.38 4.71 14.24
N SER A 188 2.95 5.69 13.54
CA SER A 188 3.69 5.52 12.27
C SER A 188 4.81 6.56 12.15
N ASP A 189 5.61 6.52 11.16
CA ASP A 189 6.65 7.52 10.80
C ASP A 189 6.09 8.68 9.96
#